data_821fcc3a6299acf8890c3b9cd00e32d4
#
_entry.id   821fcc3a6299acf8890c3b9cd00e32d4
#
_cell.length_a   1.000
_cell.length_b   1.000
_cell.length_c   1.000
_cell.angle_alpha   90.00
_cell.angle_beta   90.00
_cell.angle_gamma   90.00
#
_symmetry.space_group_name_H-M   'P 1'
#
loop_
_entity.id
_entity.type
_entity.pdbx_description
1 polymer ?
#
loop_
_entity_poly.entity_id
_entity_poly.type
_entity_poly.pdbx_seq_one_letter_code
_entity_poly.pdbx_strand_id
1 'polypeptide(L)'
;MNTQSNAGSCTRCGPLFNASGIVAGYGQSQVLQGASMRVEAGETVGLLGRNGSGRSTFLKAVMKLLPSRGAISFNGVPLERARTHEISRAGIGYVPEDRAIFPDLTVRENLSVGLPHSGRMKTPSSARFKPWTEDEFFELFPNLKRRASVAGGALSGGEQQMLTICRALMGQPALLLVDEPTEGLSLSMVDQVAELLKEVARRGVAVLLVEQKLTIALGLCDRINVMGHGRIVFDGTVDEFDDNPGVRAEWLEV
;
A
#
# COMPACT_ATOMS: atom_id res chain seq x y z
N MET A 1 -1.98 -46.75 21.77
CA MET A 1 -2.91 -46.07 20.87
C MET A 1 -2.42 -44.64 20.72
N ASN A 2 -1.67 -44.39 19.64
CA ASN A 2 -1.06 -43.08 19.33
C ASN A 2 -2.06 -42.28 18.49
N THR A 3 -2.56 -41.20 19.02
CA THR A 3 -3.24 -40.15 18.24
C THR A 3 -2.24 -39.04 17.94
N GLN A 4 -1.60 -39.12 16.76
CA GLN A 4 -0.86 -38.01 16.21
C GLN A 4 -1.85 -36.95 15.67
N SER A 5 -1.89 -35.81 16.34
CA SER A 5 -2.55 -34.61 15.83
C SER A 5 -1.72 -34.03 14.66
N ASN A 6 -2.23 -34.19 13.46
CA ASN A 6 -1.66 -33.65 12.24
C ASN A 6 -2.06 -32.17 12.12
N ALA A 7 -1.27 -31.27 12.72
CA ALA A 7 -1.35 -29.84 12.46
C ALA A 7 -0.68 -29.56 11.11
N GLY A 8 -1.50 -29.54 10.06
CA GLY A 8 -1.06 -29.15 8.72
C GLY A 8 -0.64 -27.69 8.68
N SER A 9 0.64 -27.40 8.94
CA SER A 9 1.24 -26.10 8.65
C SER A 9 1.38 -25.97 7.13
N CYS A 10 0.48 -25.23 6.51
CA CYS A 10 0.64 -24.79 5.12
C CYS A 10 1.69 -23.67 5.09
N THR A 11 2.95 -24.05 5.15
CA THR A 11 4.09 -23.15 4.94
C THR A 11 4.16 -22.80 3.45
N ARG A 12 3.62 -21.62 3.05
CA ARG A 12 4.02 -20.98 1.81
C ARG A 12 5.46 -20.53 1.99
N CYS A 13 6.39 -21.19 1.31
CA CYS A 13 7.79 -20.79 1.31
C CYS A 13 7.98 -19.51 0.48
N GLY A 14 7.91 -18.33 1.10
CA GLY A 14 8.28 -17.06 0.49
C GLY A 14 7.38 -15.89 0.87
N PRO A 15 7.87 -14.65 0.70
CA PRO A 15 7.12 -13.44 1.00
C PRO A 15 5.89 -13.29 0.09
N LEU A 16 4.87 -12.55 0.58
CA LEU A 16 3.70 -12.20 -0.22
C LEU A 16 4.08 -11.38 -1.46
N PHE A 17 4.96 -10.40 -1.25
CA PHE A 17 5.51 -9.54 -2.29
C PHE A 17 7.03 -9.52 -2.21
N ASN A 18 7.68 -9.59 -3.36
CA ASN A 18 9.12 -9.44 -3.45
C ASN A 18 9.50 -8.65 -4.70
N ALA A 19 10.33 -7.64 -4.52
CA ALA A 19 10.96 -6.86 -5.57
C ALA A 19 12.47 -6.93 -5.43
N SER A 20 13.19 -7.22 -6.49
CA SER A 20 14.64 -7.38 -6.48
C SER A 20 15.29 -6.63 -7.62
N GLY A 21 16.27 -5.80 -7.28
CA GLY A 21 17.09 -5.08 -8.24
C GLY A 21 16.30 -4.09 -9.12
N ILE A 22 15.30 -3.40 -8.58
CA ILE A 22 14.44 -2.50 -9.35
C ILE A 22 15.21 -1.26 -9.79
N VAL A 23 15.28 -1.08 -11.10
CA VAL A 23 15.85 0.09 -11.78
C VAL A 23 14.73 0.77 -12.56
N ALA A 24 14.49 2.06 -12.30
CA ALA A 24 13.45 2.84 -12.94
C ALA A 24 13.75 4.34 -12.89
N GLY A 25 13.08 5.13 -13.75
CA GLY A 25 13.25 6.57 -13.79
C GLY A 25 12.38 7.24 -14.83
N TYR A 26 12.62 8.51 -15.07
CA TYR A 26 11.84 9.35 -15.97
C TYR A 26 12.73 9.87 -17.11
N GLY A 27 12.39 9.57 -18.35
CA GLY A 27 13.18 9.93 -19.51
C GLY A 27 14.61 9.38 -19.41
N GLN A 28 15.60 10.27 -19.34
CA GLN A 28 17.02 9.91 -19.18
C GLN A 28 17.47 9.87 -17.72
N SER A 29 16.63 10.29 -16.78
CA SER A 29 16.98 10.35 -15.35
C SER A 29 16.62 9.03 -14.68
N GLN A 30 17.63 8.30 -14.20
CA GLN A 30 17.46 7.10 -13.41
C GLN A 30 17.27 7.47 -11.93
N VAL A 31 16.14 7.12 -11.35
CA VAL A 31 15.79 7.40 -9.94
C VAL A 31 16.07 6.20 -9.06
N LEU A 32 15.63 5.01 -9.46
CA LEU A 32 15.90 3.76 -8.73
C LEU A 32 17.16 3.08 -9.25
N GLN A 33 18.02 2.67 -8.34
CA GLN A 33 19.35 2.14 -8.62
C GLN A 33 19.54 0.72 -8.08
N GLY A 34 18.57 -0.17 -8.33
CA GLY A 34 18.61 -1.54 -7.86
C GLY A 34 17.94 -1.72 -6.50
N ALA A 35 16.85 -0.99 -6.24
CA ALA A 35 16.08 -1.12 -5.02
C ALA A 35 15.49 -2.53 -4.87
N SER A 36 15.63 -3.13 -3.69
CA SER A 36 15.10 -4.46 -3.37
C SER A 36 14.36 -4.41 -2.05
N MET A 37 13.15 -5.01 -2.00
CA MET A 37 12.36 -5.07 -0.78
C MET A 37 11.36 -6.23 -0.84
N ARG A 38 10.89 -6.65 0.32
CA ARG A 38 9.87 -7.69 0.46
C ARG A 38 8.79 -7.26 1.44
N VAL A 39 7.62 -7.86 1.34
CA VAL A 39 6.52 -7.70 2.30
C VAL A 39 5.94 -9.08 2.57
N GLU A 40 5.81 -9.44 3.84
CA GLU A 40 5.18 -10.69 4.25
C GLU A 40 3.65 -10.55 4.27
N ALA A 41 2.94 -11.68 4.34
CA ALA A 41 1.48 -11.66 4.39
C ALA A 41 0.97 -11.05 5.71
N GLY A 42 0.18 -9.99 5.62
CA GLY A 42 -0.37 -9.26 6.78
C GLY A 42 0.62 -8.31 7.44
N GLU A 43 1.82 -8.14 6.91
CA GLU A 43 2.83 -7.23 7.41
C GLU A 43 2.56 -5.80 6.93
N THR A 44 2.80 -4.81 7.80
CA THR A 44 2.83 -3.40 7.42
C THR A 44 4.28 -2.92 7.38
N VAL A 45 4.75 -2.56 6.19
CA VAL A 45 6.13 -2.07 5.95
C VAL A 45 6.10 -0.59 5.63
N GLY A 46 6.85 0.21 6.37
CA GLY A 46 7.09 1.61 6.10
C GLY A 46 8.26 1.80 5.13
N LEU A 47 8.07 2.58 4.08
CA LEU A 47 9.13 3.02 3.18
C LEU A 47 9.40 4.51 3.41
N LEU A 48 10.45 4.80 4.15
CA LEU A 48 10.87 6.15 4.54
C LEU A 48 12.00 6.65 3.64
N GLY A 49 12.27 7.94 3.68
CA GLY A 49 13.36 8.59 2.94
C GLY A 49 13.06 10.06 2.69
N ARG A 50 14.08 10.82 2.29
CA ARG A 50 13.92 12.23 1.92
C ARG A 50 13.14 12.39 0.63
N ASN A 51 12.61 13.58 0.38
CA ASN A 51 11.99 13.93 -0.89
C ASN A 51 12.98 13.70 -2.05
N GLY A 52 12.49 13.06 -3.12
CA GLY A 52 13.32 12.69 -4.25
C GLY A 52 14.17 11.42 -4.06
N SER A 53 14.09 10.71 -2.93
CA SER A 53 14.81 9.44 -2.71
C SER A 53 14.35 8.31 -3.64
N GLY A 54 13.14 8.39 -4.21
CA GLY A 54 12.60 7.41 -5.16
C GLY A 54 11.42 6.58 -4.64
N ARG A 55 10.88 6.88 -3.46
CA ARG A 55 9.79 6.12 -2.82
C ARG A 55 8.57 5.95 -3.72
N SER A 56 7.94 7.04 -4.15
CA SER A 56 6.77 7.02 -5.07
C SER A 56 7.12 6.41 -6.43
N THR A 57 8.37 6.61 -6.90
CA THR A 57 8.88 5.96 -8.12
C THR A 57 8.91 4.44 -7.97
N PHE A 58 9.25 3.93 -6.77
CA PHE A 58 9.23 2.50 -6.48
C PHE A 58 7.81 1.93 -6.58
N LEU A 59 6.82 2.58 -5.94
CA LEU A 59 5.41 2.14 -6.04
C LEU A 59 4.91 2.17 -7.49
N LYS A 60 5.22 3.24 -8.23
CA LYS A 60 4.87 3.37 -9.66
C LYS A 60 5.56 2.29 -10.51
N ALA A 61 6.80 1.92 -10.20
CA ALA A 61 7.52 0.84 -10.88
C ALA A 61 6.87 -0.52 -10.62
N VAL A 62 6.46 -0.80 -9.37
CA VAL A 62 5.72 -2.01 -8.99
C VAL A 62 4.42 -2.12 -9.77
N MET A 63 3.66 -1.03 -9.88
CA MET A 63 2.38 -0.96 -10.61
C MET A 63 2.54 -0.89 -12.13
N LYS A 64 3.79 -0.90 -12.66
CA LYS A 64 4.07 -0.75 -14.09
C LYS A 64 3.48 0.54 -14.69
N LEU A 65 3.42 1.60 -13.89
CA LEU A 65 3.03 2.95 -14.33
C LEU A 65 4.19 3.69 -15.00
N LEU A 66 5.40 3.15 -14.88
CA LEU A 66 6.59 3.63 -15.57
C LEU A 66 7.49 2.45 -15.99
N PRO A 67 8.33 2.61 -17.01
CA PRO A 67 9.26 1.57 -17.43
C PRO A 67 10.23 1.21 -16.30
N SER A 68 10.37 -0.07 -16.02
CA SER A 68 11.25 -0.58 -14.97
C SER A 68 11.92 -1.89 -15.38
N ARG A 69 13.10 -2.15 -14.79
CA ARG A 69 13.83 -3.42 -14.87
C ARG A 69 13.96 -4.00 -13.46
N GLY A 70 14.28 -5.28 -13.36
CA GLY A 70 14.36 -6.03 -12.12
C GLY A 70 13.23 -7.06 -12.02
N ALA A 71 13.26 -7.86 -10.99
CA ALA A 71 12.29 -8.92 -10.75
C ALA A 71 11.23 -8.48 -9.74
N ILE A 72 9.97 -8.72 -10.05
CA ILE A 72 8.83 -8.49 -9.13
C ILE A 72 8.00 -9.76 -9.10
N SER A 73 7.67 -10.24 -7.91
CA SER A 73 6.73 -11.34 -7.74
C SER A 73 5.69 -11.05 -6.65
N PHE A 74 4.51 -11.62 -6.83
CA PHE A 74 3.42 -11.54 -5.87
C PHE A 74 2.78 -12.91 -5.69
N ASN A 75 2.67 -13.40 -4.44
CA ASN A 75 2.28 -14.78 -4.14
C ASN A 75 3.14 -15.83 -4.89
N GLY A 76 4.41 -15.55 -5.10
CA GLY A 76 5.31 -16.42 -5.88
C GLY A 76 5.12 -16.36 -7.39
N VAL A 77 4.17 -15.55 -7.90
CA VAL A 77 3.92 -15.38 -9.34
C VAL A 77 4.71 -14.18 -9.88
N PRO A 78 5.56 -14.36 -10.90
CA PRO A 78 6.29 -13.25 -11.53
C PRO A 78 5.35 -12.24 -12.19
N LEU A 79 5.66 -10.93 -12.02
CA LEU A 79 4.87 -9.81 -12.55
C LEU A 79 5.62 -8.95 -13.59
N GLU A 80 6.80 -9.36 -14.03
CA GLU A 80 7.65 -8.55 -14.92
C GLU A 80 6.93 -8.18 -16.23
N ARG A 81 6.11 -9.10 -16.76
CA ARG A 81 5.35 -8.92 -18.00
C ARG A 81 3.89 -8.49 -17.77
N ALA A 82 3.46 -8.37 -16.52
CA ALA A 82 2.10 -8.01 -16.20
C ALA A 82 1.85 -6.52 -16.52
N ARG A 83 0.65 -6.23 -17.02
CA ARG A 83 0.16 -4.86 -17.20
C ARG A 83 -0.44 -4.36 -15.89
N THR A 84 -0.54 -3.05 -15.70
CA THR A 84 -1.06 -2.43 -14.47
C THR A 84 -2.38 -3.04 -13.99
N HIS A 85 -3.35 -3.24 -14.90
CA HIS A 85 -4.64 -3.82 -14.53
C HIS A 85 -4.56 -5.31 -14.13
N GLU A 86 -3.56 -6.06 -14.64
CA GLU A 86 -3.32 -7.46 -14.26
C GLU A 86 -2.71 -7.53 -12.86
N ILE A 87 -1.82 -6.59 -12.51
CA ILE A 87 -1.27 -6.43 -11.15
C ILE A 87 -2.38 -6.13 -10.16
N SER A 88 -3.27 -5.19 -10.49
CA SER A 88 -4.43 -4.89 -9.65
C SER A 88 -5.36 -6.11 -9.49
N ARG A 89 -5.60 -6.85 -10.58
CA ARG A 89 -6.39 -8.10 -10.55
C ARG A 89 -5.72 -9.21 -9.76
N ALA A 90 -4.40 -9.25 -9.72
CA ALA A 90 -3.67 -10.21 -8.89
C ALA A 90 -3.89 -9.98 -7.38
N GLY A 91 -4.30 -8.79 -6.97
CA GLY A 91 -4.62 -8.44 -5.59
C GLY A 91 -3.71 -7.38 -4.98
N ILE A 92 -3.05 -6.56 -5.79
CA ILE A 92 -2.30 -5.39 -5.33
C ILE A 92 -3.16 -4.15 -5.55
N GLY A 93 -3.57 -3.47 -4.47
CA GLY A 93 -4.22 -2.16 -4.51
C GLY A 93 -3.18 -1.04 -4.49
N TYR A 94 -3.49 0.10 -5.11
CA TYR A 94 -2.61 1.28 -5.10
C TYR A 94 -3.40 2.55 -4.79
N VAL A 95 -2.92 3.30 -3.82
CA VAL A 95 -3.40 4.62 -3.39
C VAL A 95 -2.30 5.61 -3.72
N PRO A 96 -2.41 6.41 -4.80
CA PRO A 96 -1.41 7.39 -5.17
C PRO A 96 -1.51 8.67 -4.33
N GLU A 97 -0.43 9.43 -4.28
CA GLU A 97 -0.29 10.73 -3.60
C GLU A 97 -1.31 11.78 -4.11
N ASP A 98 -1.56 11.79 -5.42
CA ASP A 98 -2.46 12.77 -6.09
C ASP A 98 -3.95 12.45 -5.90
N ARG A 99 -4.28 11.52 -5.00
CA ARG A 99 -5.63 11.04 -4.68
C ARG A 99 -6.36 10.33 -5.82
N ALA A 100 -6.13 10.70 -7.08
CA ALA A 100 -6.64 10.09 -8.31
C ALA A 100 -8.15 9.70 -8.25
N ILE A 101 -9.00 10.55 -7.67
CA ILE A 101 -10.46 10.34 -7.68
C ILE A 101 -11.03 10.58 -9.08
N PHE A 102 -12.23 10.08 -9.33
CA PHE A 102 -13.01 10.46 -10.51
C PHE A 102 -13.90 11.65 -10.13
N PRO A 103 -13.55 12.89 -10.51
CA PRO A 103 -14.18 14.10 -9.99
C PRO A 103 -15.66 14.23 -10.37
N ASP A 104 -16.03 13.72 -11.55
CA ASP A 104 -17.39 13.79 -12.09
C ASP A 104 -18.29 12.66 -11.59
N LEU A 105 -17.72 11.59 -11.05
CA LEU A 105 -18.48 10.51 -10.42
C LEU A 105 -18.83 10.86 -8.99
N THR A 106 -20.00 10.44 -8.54
CA THR A 106 -20.42 10.54 -7.13
C THR A 106 -19.48 9.71 -6.23
N VAL A 107 -19.55 9.94 -4.92
CA VAL A 107 -18.84 9.11 -3.93
C VAL A 107 -19.16 7.64 -4.11
N ARG A 108 -20.45 7.30 -4.25
CA ARG A 108 -20.90 5.91 -4.46
C ARG A 108 -20.38 5.30 -5.74
N GLU A 109 -20.42 6.03 -6.84
CA GLU A 109 -19.87 5.56 -8.12
C GLU A 109 -18.35 5.39 -8.07
N ASN A 110 -17.62 6.30 -7.40
CA ASN A 110 -16.19 6.14 -7.14
C ASN A 110 -15.89 4.82 -6.40
N LEU A 111 -16.64 4.50 -5.34
CA LEU A 111 -16.49 3.22 -4.63
C LEU A 111 -16.80 2.03 -5.54
N SER A 112 -17.85 2.12 -6.34
CA SER A 112 -18.27 1.05 -7.25
C SER A 112 -17.23 0.71 -8.31
N VAL A 113 -16.48 1.71 -8.79
CA VAL A 113 -15.35 1.49 -9.74
C VAL A 113 -14.26 0.60 -9.12
N GLY A 114 -14.10 0.63 -7.80
CA GLY A 114 -13.15 -0.23 -7.08
C GLY A 114 -13.56 -1.70 -7.01
N LEU A 115 -14.83 -2.04 -7.28
CA LEU A 115 -15.32 -3.42 -7.16
C LEU A 115 -14.62 -4.37 -8.13
N PRO A 116 -14.36 -5.62 -7.72
CA PRO A 116 -13.82 -6.63 -8.59
C PRO A 116 -14.79 -6.93 -9.75
N HIS A 117 -14.30 -6.85 -10.98
CA HIS A 117 -15.08 -7.32 -12.13
C HIS A 117 -15.25 -8.84 -12.11
N SER A 118 -16.37 -9.33 -12.63
CA SER A 118 -16.62 -10.77 -12.84
C SER A 118 -15.45 -11.38 -13.63
N GLY A 119 -14.78 -12.37 -13.07
CA GLY A 119 -13.59 -13.01 -13.65
C GLY A 119 -12.28 -12.77 -12.88
N ARG A 120 -12.31 -12.07 -11.75
CA ARG A 120 -11.16 -11.98 -10.86
C ARG A 120 -10.74 -13.38 -10.42
N MET A 121 -9.47 -13.70 -10.62
CA MET A 121 -8.88 -14.88 -9.96
C MET A 121 -9.11 -14.74 -8.45
N LYS A 122 -9.78 -15.73 -7.85
CA LYS A 122 -9.85 -15.85 -6.40
C LYS A 122 -8.41 -16.08 -5.92
N THR A 123 -7.72 -15.01 -5.55
CA THR A 123 -6.43 -15.19 -4.88
C THR A 123 -6.71 -15.96 -3.59
N PRO A 124 -5.91 -16.97 -3.25
CA PRO A 124 -6.09 -17.71 -1.99
C PRO A 124 -6.12 -16.79 -0.75
N SER A 125 -5.60 -15.56 -0.88
CA SER A 125 -5.61 -14.53 0.14
C SER A 125 -7.00 -13.92 0.35
N SER A 126 -7.80 -13.69 -0.69
CA SER A 126 -9.13 -13.06 -0.57
C SER A 126 -10.15 -13.92 0.19
N ALA A 127 -9.91 -15.23 0.33
CA ALA A 127 -10.76 -16.12 1.11
C ALA A 127 -10.55 -16.02 2.64
N ARG A 128 -9.52 -15.31 3.10
CA ARG A 128 -9.16 -15.20 4.53
C ARG A 128 -9.78 -14.01 5.24
N PHE A 129 -10.24 -12.98 4.51
CA PHE A 129 -10.67 -11.72 5.10
C PHE A 129 -12.14 -11.45 4.84
N LYS A 130 -12.80 -10.82 5.81
CA LYS A 130 -14.14 -10.27 5.61
C LYS A 130 -14.05 -9.21 4.51
N PRO A 131 -14.83 -9.33 3.41
CA PRO A 131 -14.78 -8.36 2.32
C PRO A 131 -15.16 -6.95 2.78
N TRP A 132 -14.47 -5.96 2.27
CA TRP A 132 -14.88 -4.56 2.42
C TRP A 132 -16.15 -4.30 1.63
N THR A 133 -17.09 -3.57 2.24
CA THR A 133 -18.36 -3.19 1.62
C THR A 133 -18.58 -1.68 1.70
N GLU A 134 -19.44 -1.15 0.82
CA GLU A 134 -19.85 0.25 0.85
C GLU A 134 -20.46 0.63 2.20
N ASP A 135 -21.33 -0.24 2.74
CA ASP A 135 -22.01 0.01 4.00
C ASP A 135 -21.02 0.15 5.16
N GLU A 136 -19.99 -0.71 5.21
CA GLU A 136 -18.93 -0.59 6.23
C GLU A 136 -18.17 0.73 6.12
N PHE A 137 -17.83 1.17 4.91
CA PHE A 137 -17.18 2.47 4.75
C PHE A 137 -18.08 3.62 5.16
N PHE A 138 -19.36 3.52 4.90
CA PHE A 138 -20.35 4.53 5.35
C PHE A 138 -20.59 4.49 6.87
N GLU A 139 -20.40 3.38 7.53
CA GLU A 139 -20.39 3.29 9.00
C GLU A 139 -19.12 3.91 9.58
N LEU A 140 -17.95 3.61 9.02
CA LEU A 140 -16.67 4.17 9.45
C LEU A 140 -16.56 5.68 9.17
N PHE A 141 -17.14 6.14 8.04
CA PHE A 141 -17.04 7.53 7.57
C PHE A 141 -18.42 8.13 7.30
N PRO A 142 -19.17 8.55 8.35
CA PRO A 142 -20.50 9.12 8.20
C PRO A 142 -20.55 10.37 7.31
N ASN A 143 -19.43 11.10 7.19
CA ASN A 143 -19.30 12.24 6.29
C ASN A 143 -19.40 11.81 4.82
N LEU A 144 -18.72 10.74 4.41
CA LEU A 144 -18.84 10.17 3.07
C LEU A 144 -20.26 9.66 2.81
N LYS A 145 -20.90 9.03 3.80
CA LYS A 145 -22.29 8.58 3.70
C LYS A 145 -23.23 9.71 3.38
N ARG A 146 -23.14 10.84 4.11
CA ARG A 146 -23.98 12.03 3.87
C ARG A 146 -23.77 12.63 2.48
N ARG A 147 -22.61 12.40 1.88
CA ARG A 147 -22.22 12.88 0.56
C ARG A 147 -22.22 11.78 -0.52
N ALA A 148 -22.88 10.65 -0.28
CA ALA A 148 -22.84 9.48 -1.19
C ALA A 148 -23.24 9.81 -2.63
N SER A 149 -24.17 10.77 -2.83
CA SER A 149 -24.64 11.25 -4.15
C SER A 149 -23.95 12.53 -4.64
N VAL A 150 -22.95 13.04 -3.90
CA VAL A 150 -22.20 14.24 -4.28
C VAL A 150 -21.03 13.84 -5.16
N ALA A 151 -20.73 14.64 -6.19
CA ALA A 151 -19.57 14.43 -7.07
C ALA A 151 -18.26 14.48 -6.26
N GLY A 152 -17.34 13.56 -6.57
CA GLY A 152 -16.06 13.45 -5.88
C GLY A 152 -15.23 14.73 -5.90
N GLY A 153 -15.31 15.48 -7.01
CA GLY A 153 -14.62 16.77 -7.14
C GLY A 153 -15.10 17.86 -6.16
N ALA A 154 -16.30 17.73 -5.60
CA ALA A 154 -16.85 18.67 -4.61
C ALA A 154 -16.48 18.32 -3.15
N LEU A 155 -15.76 17.24 -2.93
CA LEU A 155 -15.26 16.83 -1.61
C LEU A 155 -14.05 17.67 -1.19
N SER A 156 -13.84 17.82 0.13
CA SER A 156 -12.59 18.35 0.67
C SER A 156 -11.41 17.40 0.34
N GLY A 157 -10.19 17.92 0.37
CA GLY A 157 -9.01 17.11 0.09
C GLY A 157 -8.87 15.88 0.99
N GLY A 158 -9.24 16.00 2.27
CA GLY A 158 -9.23 14.86 3.20
C GLY A 158 -10.31 13.82 2.89
N GLU A 159 -11.51 14.27 2.51
CA GLU A 159 -12.59 13.37 2.08
C GLU A 159 -12.22 12.65 0.77
N GLN A 160 -11.55 13.34 -0.17
CA GLN A 160 -11.05 12.74 -1.40
C GLN A 160 -10.00 11.67 -1.12
N GLN A 161 -9.06 11.94 -0.19
CA GLN A 161 -8.05 10.96 0.24
C GLN A 161 -8.71 9.71 0.84
N MET A 162 -9.68 9.92 1.74
CA MET A 162 -10.42 8.82 2.33
C MET A 162 -11.17 8.00 1.28
N LEU A 163 -11.84 8.68 0.34
CA LEU A 163 -12.55 8.03 -0.76
C LEU A 163 -11.60 7.19 -1.63
N THR A 164 -10.39 7.68 -1.89
CA THR A 164 -9.38 6.95 -2.69
C THR A 164 -8.92 5.67 -1.99
N ILE A 165 -8.66 5.73 -0.68
CA ILE A 165 -8.29 4.55 0.11
C ILE A 165 -9.46 3.55 0.12
N CYS A 166 -10.68 4.00 0.43
CA CYS A 166 -11.87 3.14 0.43
C CYS A 166 -12.09 2.48 -0.94
N ARG A 167 -11.96 3.22 -2.04
CA ARG A 167 -12.06 2.68 -3.40
C ARG A 167 -11.02 1.60 -3.68
N ALA A 168 -9.77 1.80 -3.26
CA ALA A 168 -8.73 0.79 -3.43
C ALA A 168 -9.05 -0.49 -2.62
N LEU A 169 -9.60 -0.35 -1.42
CA LEU A 169 -10.03 -1.45 -0.56
C LEU A 169 -11.26 -2.18 -1.11
N MET A 170 -12.20 -1.49 -1.80
CA MET A 170 -13.29 -2.16 -2.52
C MET A 170 -12.77 -3.21 -3.50
N GLY A 171 -11.56 -3.03 -4.02
CA GLY A 171 -10.84 -4.02 -4.83
C GLY A 171 -10.46 -5.30 -4.08
N GLN A 172 -10.68 -5.43 -2.78
CA GLN A 172 -10.30 -6.58 -1.94
C GLN A 172 -8.82 -6.96 -2.11
N PRO A 173 -7.87 -6.02 -1.95
CA PRO A 173 -6.46 -6.32 -2.14
C PRO A 173 -5.92 -7.23 -1.01
N ALA A 174 -4.88 -8.01 -1.33
CA ALA A 174 -4.08 -8.70 -0.32
C ALA A 174 -2.83 -7.90 0.08
N LEU A 175 -2.40 -6.98 -0.81
CA LEU A 175 -1.37 -5.98 -0.55
C LEU A 175 -1.91 -4.61 -0.96
N LEU A 176 -1.82 -3.63 -0.08
CA LEU A 176 -2.15 -2.24 -0.34
C LEU A 176 -0.86 -1.40 -0.38
N LEU A 177 -0.60 -0.79 -1.53
CA LEU A 177 0.48 0.20 -1.69
C LEU A 177 -0.12 1.58 -1.44
N VAL A 178 0.46 2.36 -0.52
CA VAL A 178 -0.09 3.66 -0.11
C VAL A 178 1.01 4.71 -0.17
N ASP A 179 0.79 5.74 -0.99
CA ASP A 179 1.79 6.78 -1.28
C ASP A 179 1.40 8.09 -0.58
N GLU A 180 2.11 8.44 0.50
CA GLU A 180 2.00 9.67 1.29
C GLU A 180 0.54 10.05 1.65
N PRO A 181 -0.23 9.15 2.28
CA PRO A 181 -1.67 9.34 2.46
C PRO A 181 -2.05 10.48 3.40
N THR A 182 -1.11 10.99 4.20
CA THR A 182 -1.37 12.02 5.21
C THR A 182 -0.88 13.42 4.80
N GLU A 183 -0.31 13.56 3.59
CA GLU A 183 0.20 14.85 3.13
C GLU A 183 -0.93 15.86 2.91
N GLY A 184 -0.71 17.08 3.40
CA GLY A 184 -1.67 18.19 3.27
C GLY A 184 -3.01 17.98 3.98
N LEU A 185 -3.12 17.00 4.90
CA LEU A 185 -4.31 16.75 5.69
C LEU A 185 -4.29 17.48 7.04
N SER A 186 -5.50 17.81 7.55
CA SER A 186 -5.66 18.26 8.94
C SER A 186 -5.35 17.11 9.91
N LEU A 187 -4.99 17.45 11.16
CA LEU A 187 -4.67 16.44 12.20
C LEU A 187 -5.79 15.41 12.36
N SER A 188 -7.05 15.86 12.41
CA SER A 188 -8.20 14.96 12.55
C SER A 188 -8.36 14.00 11.37
N MET A 189 -7.99 14.41 10.16
CA MET A 189 -8.02 13.53 8.98
C MET A 189 -6.84 12.56 8.98
N VAL A 190 -5.67 13.00 9.45
CA VAL A 190 -4.50 12.13 9.66
C VAL A 190 -4.85 10.99 10.60
N ASP A 191 -5.50 11.29 11.73
CA ASP A 191 -5.93 10.28 12.70
C ASP A 191 -6.91 9.28 12.07
N GLN A 192 -7.88 9.75 11.27
CA GLN A 192 -8.84 8.89 10.58
C GLN A 192 -8.16 7.97 9.55
N VAL A 193 -7.19 8.48 8.79
CA VAL A 193 -6.40 7.67 7.85
C VAL A 193 -5.59 6.62 8.60
N ALA A 194 -4.94 7.01 9.71
CA ALA A 194 -4.16 6.09 10.54
C ALA A 194 -5.04 4.96 11.12
N GLU A 195 -6.21 5.29 11.65
CA GLU A 195 -7.16 4.27 12.17
C GLU A 195 -7.68 3.35 11.07
N LEU A 196 -7.96 3.87 9.87
CA LEU A 196 -8.32 3.02 8.73
C LEU A 196 -7.19 2.06 8.35
N LEU A 197 -5.94 2.53 8.29
CA LEU A 197 -4.79 1.67 7.96
C LEU A 197 -4.53 0.61 9.04
N LYS A 198 -4.74 0.93 10.32
CA LYS A 198 -4.72 -0.07 11.40
C LYS A 198 -5.80 -1.13 11.22
N GLU A 199 -7.01 -0.73 10.84
CA GLU A 199 -8.10 -1.68 10.57
C GLU A 199 -7.77 -2.57 9.36
N VAL A 200 -7.14 -2.02 8.32
CA VAL A 200 -6.66 -2.76 7.15
C VAL A 200 -5.64 -3.83 7.55
N ALA A 201 -4.64 -3.45 8.36
CA ALA A 201 -3.63 -4.37 8.89
C ALA A 201 -4.27 -5.44 9.81
N ARG A 202 -5.17 -5.04 10.72
CA ARG A 202 -5.89 -5.95 11.63
C ARG A 202 -6.71 -7.00 10.88
N ARG A 203 -7.23 -6.66 9.70
CA ARG A 203 -7.88 -7.63 8.79
C ARG A 203 -6.88 -8.50 8.04
N GLY A 204 -5.57 -8.31 8.24
CA GLY A 204 -4.50 -9.11 7.65
C GLY A 204 -4.15 -8.74 6.21
N VAL A 205 -4.60 -7.59 5.70
CA VAL A 205 -4.12 -7.03 4.44
C VAL A 205 -2.70 -6.52 4.69
N ALA A 206 -1.75 -6.95 3.87
CA ALA A 206 -0.40 -6.39 3.92
C ALA A 206 -0.40 -4.95 3.41
N VAL A 207 0.43 -4.09 3.99
CA VAL A 207 0.52 -2.68 3.60
C VAL A 207 1.98 -2.30 3.34
N LEU A 208 2.23 -1.66 2.20
CA LEU A 208 3.47 -0.92 1.96
C LEU A 208 3.14 0.57 1.98
N LEU A 209 3.55 1.23 3.06
CA LEU A 209 3.24 2.62 3.36
C LEU A 209 4.45 3.51 3.07
N VAL A 210 4.36 4.37 2.08
CA VAL A 210 5.29 5.48 1.89
C VAL A 210 4.82 6.65 2.75
N GLU A 211 5.66 7.13 3.64
CA GLU A 211 5.38 8.25 4.53
C GLU A 211 6.62 9.11 4.78
N GLN A 212 6.40 10.40 5.04
CA GLN A 212 7.45 11.33 5.48
C GLN A 212 7.40 11.52 6.99
N LYS A 213 6.19 11.47 7.58
CA LYS A 213 5.98 11.67 9.02
C LYS A 213 6.38 10.41 9.80
N LEU A 214 7.57 10.47 10.37
CA LEU A 214 8.15 9.36 11.12
C LEU A 214 7.21 8.82 12.21
N THR A 215 6.54 9.71 12.96
CA THR A 215 5.61 9.32 14.04
C THR A 215 4.43 8.47 13.54
N ILE A 216 3.97 8.71 12.31
CA ILE A 216 2.90 7.92 11.68
C ILE A 216 3.44 6.55 11.27
N ALA A 217 4.58 6.52 10.60
CA ALA A 217 5.19 5.28 10.16
C ALA A 217 5.52 4.36 11.34
N LEU A 218 6.15 4.89 12.39
CA LEU A 218 6.49 4.12 13.60
C LEU A 218 5.24 3.63 14.36
N GLY A 219 4.12 4.36 14.28
CA GLY A 219 2.87 3.98 14.94
C GLY A 219 2.01 2.97 14.16
N LEU A 220 2.36 2.67 12.91
CA LEU A 220 1.57 1.81 12.02
C LEU A 220 2.33 0.59 11.50
N CYS A 221 3.67 0.67 11.39
CA CYS A 221 4.46 -0.33 10.69
C CYS A 221 5.08 -1.35 11.65
N ASP A 222 5.21 -2.58 11.17
CA ASP A 222 5.95 -3.66 11.83
C ASP A 222 7.45 -3.59 11.51
N ARG A 223 7.75 -3.11 10.28
CA ARG A 223 9.12 -3.02 9.75
C ARG A 223 9.31 -1.74 8.95
N ILE A 224 10.52 -1.20 9.02
CA ILE A 224 10.93 0.02 8.34
C ILE A 224 11.98 -0.29 7.27
N ASN A 225 11.75 0.23 6.08
CA ASN A 225 12.75 0.34 5.02
C ASN A 225 13.07 1.81 4.82
N VAL A 226 14.36 2.16 4.73
CA VAL A 226 14.78 3.51 4.40
C VAL A 226 15.37 3.52 2.98
N MET A 227 14.88 4.43 2.16
CA MET A 227 15.36 4.63 0.80
C MET A 227 16.29 5.84 0.74
N GLY A 228 17.54 5.62 0.32
CA GLY A 228 18.52 6.65 0.02
C GLY A 228 19.05 6.50 -1.41
N HIS A 229 19.07 7.59 -2.19
CA HIS A 229 19.59 7.61 -3.56
C HIS A 229 19.09 6.44 -4.45
N GLY A 230 17.80 6.13 -4.36
CA GLY A 230 17.17 5.07 -5.17
C GLY A 230 17.51 3.64 -4.76
N ARG A 231 18.05 3.42 -3.56
CA ARG A 231 18.37 2.10 -2.99
C ARG A 231 17.77 1.97 -1.60
N ILE A 232 17.51 0.75 -1.15
CA ILE A 232 17.21 0.49 0.25
C ILE A 232 18.54 0.49 1.02
N VAL A 233 18.66 1.40 1.97
CA VAL A 233 19.87 1.59 2.80
C VAL A 233 19.70 1.05 4.21
N PHE A 234 18.45 0.81 4.63
CA PHE A 234 18.09 0.15 5.88
C PHE A 234 16.84 -0.72 5.66
N ASP A 235 16.81 -1.89 6.29
CA ASP A 235 15.69 -2.83 6.34
C ASP A 235 15.72 -3.50 7.72
N GLY A 236 14.77 -3.19 8.60
CA GLY A 236 14.73 -3.71 9.96
C GLY A 236 13.38 -3.47 10.63
N THR A 237 13.18 -4.04 11.82
CA THR A 237 12.02 -3.78 12.68
C THR A 237 12.00 -2.32 13.14
N VAL A 238 10.87 -1.88 13.72
CA VAL A 238 10.76 -0.54 14.30
C VAL A 238 11.77 -0.38 15.45
N ASP A 239 11.94 -1.40 16.29
CA ASP A 239 12.92 -1.36 17.41
C ASP A 239 14.36 -1.24 16.87
N GLU A 240 14.73 -2.03 15.85
CA GLU A 240 16.05 -1.93 15.22
C GLU A 240 16.31 -0.57 14.57
N PHE A 241 15.25 0.06 14.05
CA PHE A 241 15.35 1.41 13.49
C PHE A 241 15.53 2.46 14.59
N ASP A 242 14.81 2.35 15.72
CA ASP A 242 14.94 3.26 16.85
C ASP A 242 16.31 3.15 17.53
N ASP A 243 16.88 1.94 17.58
CA ASP A 243 18.23 1.67 18.08
C ASP A 243 19.35 2.17 17.14
N ASN A 244 18.97 2.68 15.93
CA ASN A 244 19.93 3.11 14.91
C ASN A 244 19.79 4.60 14.52
N PRO A 245 20.09 5.55 15.45
CA PRO A 245 19.92 6.98 15.21
C PRO A 245 20.78 7.51 14.04
N GLY A 246 21.86 6.81 13.68
CA GLY A 246 22.70 7.15 12.53
C GLY A 246 21.95 7.08 11.20
N VAL A 247 21.09 6.08 11.02
CA VAL A 247 20.23 5.95 9.82
C VAL A 247 19.26 7.12 9.72
N ARG A 248 18.68 7.54 10.85
CA ARG A 248 17.75 8.67 10.92
C ARG A 248 18.45 9.98 10.58
N ALA A 249 19.60 10.26 11.19
CA ALA A 249 20.36 11.47 10.95
C ALA A 249 20.86 11.58 9.50
N GLU A 250 21.34 10.47 8.94
CA GLU A 250 21.91 10.48 7.59
C GLU A 250 20.84 10.58 6.49
N TRP A 251 19.70 9.87 6.64
CA TRP A 251 18.76 9.65 5.54
C TRP A 251 17.39 10.31 5.69
N LEU A 252 17.01 10.79 6.88
CA LEU A 252 15.69 11.36 7.12
C LEU A 252 15.74 12.82 7.63
N GLU A 253 16.73 13.18 8.44
CA GLU A 253 16.87 14.53 8.97
C GLU A 253 17.62 15.44 7.97
N VAL A 254 17.23 16.73 7.96
CA VAL A 254 17.85 17.77 7.13
C VAL A 254 18.75 18.62 7.98
#